data_9b26a29e54ace200a39267e64fc494eb
#
_entry.id   9b26a29e54ace200a39267e64fc494eb
#
_cell.length_a   1.000
_cell.length_b   1.000
_cell.length_c   1.000
_cell.angle_alpha   90.00
_cell.angle_beta   90.00
_cell.angle_gamma   90.00
#
_symmetry.space_group_name_H-M   'P 1'
#
loop_
_entity.id
_entity.type
_entity.pdbx_description
1 polymer ?
#
loop_
_entity_poly.entity_id
_entity_poly.type
_entity_poly.pdbx_seq_one_letter_code
_entity_poly.pdbx_strand_id
1 'polypeptide(L)'
;PMDGIPSIAPSIAADIVVYSGQLDWLERQAAEGIYAPEFVYAHLIKQLNELINYPIEEHPLYTQFIKKAELLDISDDELAILDTDLKSSIEKSVTPGFVLLRNFMVSTKDNANPHHGIWSQPNGDEFYKLRIRSYTTTDYSPQKIHDLGVGEVARISSRMKEILVSLGYDASKTAGTLMNELNEDPSMLYADTPDRKQIVVQDYMEMVTEATDGIKGYFHTMPKSPVTVIAAPEYSEKTAPGGWYQSPALDGSRPGAFYVNLYDIKQTPKYSMKTLAYHEATPGHHHQIAHSLENEELTLYRRFGYGTSAFSEGWALYSEQLALEAGLAPDPYDELGILQSEIFRAVRLVVDTGIHYKKWTREEAIAYMKAKTGMSDTECRVEIERYIVWPGQALSYKVGMIKMLELREKAMNALGDKFDIKDFHSAVLDHGNPPLFIVEEMVEKMIE
;
A
#
# COMPACT_ATOMS: atom_id res chain seq x y z
N PRO A 1 6.82 -40.57 -10.74
CA PRO A 1 6.32 -40.52 -9.39
C PRO A 1 5.67 -39.19 -9.15
N MET A 2 4.35 -39.20 -8.93
CA MET A 2 3.49 -38.02 -8.72
C MET A 2 3.64 -37.39 -7.32
N ASP A 3 4.80 -37.43 -6.71
CA ASP A 3 4.97 -37.06 -5.28
C ASP A 3 5.24 -35.57 -5.04
N GLY A 4 5.03 -34.72 -6.06
CA GLY A 4 5.39 -33.29 -5.95
C GLY A 4 4.33 -32.27 -6.31
N ILE A 5 3.19 -32.64 -6.93
CA ILE A 5 2.11 -31.66 -7.20
C ILE A 5 1.01 -31.87 -6.16
N PRO A 6 0.79 -30.90 -5.23
CA PRO A 6 -0.32 -31.01 -4.30
C PRO A 6 -1.63 -31.08 -5.10
N SER A 7 -2.43 -32.07 -4.85
CA SER A 7 -3.79 -32.13 -5.40
C SER A 7 -4.51 -30.83 -5.06
N ILE A 8 -5.06 -30.16 -6.05
CA ILE A 8 -5.84 -28.91 -5.88
C ILE A 8 -7.12 -29.19 -5.07
N ALA A 9 -7.66 -30.40 -5.17
CA ALA A 9 -8.90 -30.81 -4.51
C ALA A 9 -8.94 -30.61 -2.97
N PRO A 10 -7.88 -30.91 -2.18
CA PRO A 10 -7.89 -30.63 -0.75
C PRO A 10 -7.85 -29.14 -0.40
N SER A 11 -7.19 -28.29 -1.20
CA SER A 11 -7.14 -26.84 -0.94
C SER A 11 -8.49 -26.18 -1.18
N ILE A 12 -9.27 -26.68 -2.12
CA ILE A 12 -10.59 -26.12 -2.50
C ILE A 12 -11.72 -26.64 -1.61
N ALA A 13 -11.63 -27.85 -1.08
CA ALA A 13 -12.50 -28.29 0.01
C ALA A 13 -12.30 -27.42 1.27
N ALA A 14 -11.07 -26.91 1.49
CA ALA A 14 -10.78 -25.91 2.51
C ALA A 14 -11.45 -24.57 2.23
N ASP A 15 -11.59 -24.14 0.97
CA ASP A 15 -12.22 -22.89 0.59
C ASP A 15 -13.71 -22.83 0.95
N ILE A 16 -14.47 -23.92 0.80
CA ILE A 16 -15.87 -23.95 1.27
C ILE A 16 -15.96 -23.77 2.79
N VAL A 17 -15.06 -24.39 3.55
CA VAL A 17 -14.99 -24.22 5.00
C VAL A 17 -14.64 -22.78 5.36
N VAL A 18 -13.77 -22.13 4.59
CA VAL A 18 -13.43 -20.71 4.76
C VAL A 18 -14.64 -19.81 4.46
N TYR A 19 -15.35 -20.04 3.35
CA TYR A 19 -16.55 -19.25 3.00
C TYR A 19 -17.70 -19.44 3.99
N SER A 20 -17.93 -20.65 4.48
CA SER A 20 -18.94 -20.88 5.53
C SER A 20 -18.54 -20.24 6.85
N GLY A 21 -17.27 -20.28 7.25
CA GLY A 21 -16.77 -19.57 8.42
C GLY A 21 -16.87 -18.05 8.31
N GLN A 22 -16.62 -17.50 7.12
CA GLN A 22 -16.83 -16.08 6.84
C GLN A 22 -18.32 -15.69 6.93
N LEU A 23 -19.21 -16.54 6.38
CA LEU A 23 -20.65 -16.31 6.45
C LEU A 23 -21.15 -16.32 7.90
N ASP A 24 -20.77 -17.34 8.70
CA ASP A 24 -21.10 -17.42 10.12
C ASP A 24 -20.65 -16.16 10.88
N TRP A 25 -19.48 -15.64 10.53
CA TRP A 25 -18.96 -14.41 11.14
C TRP A 25 -19.80 -13.17 10.75
N LEU A 26 -20.14 -13.04 9.46
CA LEU A 26 -21.00 -11.96 8.96
C LEU A 26 -22.42 -12.02 9.56
N GLU A 27 -23.00 -13.22 9.73
CA GLU A 27 -24.30 -13.42 10.35
C GLU A 27 -24.29 -13.01 11.84
N ARG A 28 -23.21 -13.34 12.57
CA ARG A 28 -23.02 -12.87 13.95
C ARG A 28 -22.92 -11.36 14.02
N GLN A 29 -22.17 -10.72 13.12
CA GLN A 29 -22.10 -9.27 13.07
C GLN A 29 -23.49 -8.65 12.78
N ALA A 30 -24.23 -9.18 11.81
CA ALA A 30 -25.56 -8.73 11.50
C ALA A 30 -26.53 -8.88 12.69
N ALA A 31 -26.43 -9.96 13.46
CA ALA A 31 -27.21 -10.18 14.69
C ALA A 31 -26.92 -9.12 15.77
N GLU A 32 -25.69 -8.59 15.82
CA GLU A 32 -25.28 -7.49 16.70
C GLU A 32 -25.57 -6.09 16.11
N GLY A 33 -26.26 -6.02 14.95
CA GLY A 33 -26.58 -4.75 14.29
C GLY A 33 -25.42 -4.09 13.56
N ILE A 34 -24.36 -4.84 13.24
CA ILE A 34 -23.18 -4.34 12.54
C ILE A 34 -23.36 -4.61 11.04
N TYR A 35 -23.52 -3.54 10.26
CA TYR A 35 -23.72 -3.58 8.83
C TYR A 35 -22.76 -2.64 8.10
N ALA A 36 -22.33 -3.04 6.91
CA ALA A 36 -21.52 -2.20 6.05
C ALA A 36 -22.32 -1.00 5.49
N PRO A 37 -21.67 0.08 5.05
CA PRO A 37 -22.30 1.17 4.32
C PRO A 37 -22.90 0.70 2.98
N GLU A 38 -23.92 1.42 2.49
CA GLU A 38 -24.69 1.07 1.30
C GLU A 38 -23.82 0.81 0.05
N PHE A 39 -22.80 1.64 -0.19
CA PHE A 39 -21.93 1.49 -1.36
C PHE A 39 -21.18 0.15 -1.39
N VAL A 40 -20.84 -0.42 -0.23
CA VAL A 40 -20.19 -1.73 -0.11
C VAL A 40 -21.09 -2.83 -0.66
N TYR A 41 -22.39 -2.80 -0.32
CA TYR A 41 -23.37 -3.76 -0.83
C TYR A 41 -23.46 -3.70 -2.34
N ALA A 42 -23.57 -2.49 -2.91
CA ALA A 42 -23.69 -2.29 -4.35
C ALA A 42 -22.47 -2.86 -5.09
N HIS A 43 -21.27 -2.56 -4.61
CA HIS A 43 -20.02 -3.04 -5.21
C HIS A 43 -19.86 -4.55 -5.10
N LEU A 44 -20.03 -5.12 -3.90
CA LEU A 44 -19.86 -6.55 -3.69
C LEU A 44 -20.89 -7.39 -4.42
N ILE A 45 -22.16 -7.01 -4.41
CA ILE A 45 -23.21 -7.74 -5.15
C ILE A 45 -22.91 -7.73 -6.65
N LYS A 46 -22.44 -6.60 -7.21
CA LYS A 46 -22.02 -6.52 -8.60
C LYS A 46 -20.85 -7.46 -8.90
N GLN A 47 -19.76 -7.38 -8.13
CA GLN A 47 -18.58 -8.21 -8.33
C GLN A 47 -18.87 -9.71 -8.17
N LEU A 48 -19.67 -10.08 -7.15
CA LEU A 48 -20.07 -11.47 -6.96
C LEU A 48 -20.92 -11.99 -8.10
N ASN A 49 -21.86 -11.17 -8.63
CA ASN A 49 -22.63 -11.56 -9.81
C ASN A 49 -21.75 -11.73 -11.06
N GLU A 50 -20.76 -10.90 -11.27
CA GLU A 50 -19.79 -11.04 -12.36
C GLU A 50 -19.04 -12.36 -12.22
N LEU A 51 -18.47 -12.66 -11.05
CA LEU A 51 -17.70 -13.88 -10.79
C LEU A 51 -18.57 -15.14 -10.93
N ILE A 52 -19.81 -15.13 -10.43
CA ILE A 52 -20.76 -16.26 -10.51
C ILE A 52 -21.15 -16.59 -11.96
N ASN A 53 -21.26 -15.58 -12.82
CA ASN A 53 -21.76 -15.71 -14.18
C ASN A 53 -20.67 -15.92 -15.24
N TYR A 54 -19.37 -15.92 -14.85
CA TYR A 54 -18.32 -16.25 -15.82
C TYR A 54 -18.48 -17.68 -16.35
N PRO A 55 -18.38 -17.91 -17.67
CA PRO A 55 -18.08 -19.24 -18.19
C PRO A 55 -16.82 -19.77 -17.51
N ILE A 56 -16.78 -21.07 -17.22
CA ILE A 56 -15.67 -21.66 -16.44
C ILE A 56 -14.31 -21.36 -17.09
N GLU A 57 -14.22 -21.49 -18.40
CA GLU A 57 -12.99 -21.27 -19.19
C GLU A 57 -12.57 -19.78 -19.24
N GLU A 58 -13.47 -18.85 -18.96
CA GLU A 58 -13.21 -17.42 -18.90
C GLU A 58 -13.05 -16.93 -17.45
N HIS A 59 -13.32 -17.80 -16.47
CA HIS A 59 -13.25 -17.43 -15.06
C HIS A 59 -11.81 -17.04 -14.68
N PRO A 60 -11.59 -15.89 -13.99
CA PRO A 60 -10.24 -15.40 -13.67
C PRO A 60 -9.35 -16.42 -12.96
N LEU A 61 -9.90 -17.22 -12.05
CA LEU A 61 -9.15 -18.30 -11.38
C LEU A 61 -8.70 -19.38 -12.38
N TYR A 62 -9.55 -19.73 -13.34
CA TYR A 62 -9.23 -20.72 -14.35
C TYR A 62 -8.14 -20.21 -15.29
N THR A 63 -8.35 -19.06 -15.91
CA THR A 63 -7.42 -18.50 -16.90
C THR A 63 -6.03 -18.25 -16.31
N GLN A 64 -5.96 -17.77 -15.05
CA GLN A 64 -4.69 -17.54 -14.36
C GLN A 64 -3.96 -18.83 -14.01
N PHE A 65 -4.70 -19.85 -13.56
CA PHE A 65 -4.11 -21.13 -13.22
C PHE A 65 -3.54 -21.85 -14.46
N ILE A 66 -4.34 -21.97 -15.52
CA ILE A 66 -3.91 -22.62 -16.76
C ILE A 66 -2.67 -21.92 -17.35
N LYS A 67 -2.71 -20.59 -17.45
CA LYS A 67 -1.55 -19.80 -17.91
C LYS A 67 -0.26 -20.07 -17.11
N LYS A 68 -0.39 -20.31 -15.80
CA LYS A 68 0.77 -20.66 -14.96
C LYS A 68 1.18 -22.11 -15.14
N ALA A 69 0.22 -23.03 -15.27
CA ALA A 69 0.49 -24.45 -15.47
C ALA A 69 1.20 -24.72 -16.80
N GLU A 70 0.86 -23.98 -17.86
CA GLU A 70 1.52 -24.06 -19.17
C GLU A 70 3.01 -23.64 -19.14
N LEU A 71 3.45 -22.92 -18.11
CA LEU A 71 4.86 -22.56 -17.91
C LEU A 71 5.66 -23.64 -17.16
N LEU A 72 4.99 -24.68 -16.67
CA LEU A 72 5.61 -25.79 -15.95
C LEU A 72 5.97 -26.92 -16.93
N ASP A 73 7.03 -27.66 -16.65
CA ASP A 73 7.42 -28.86 -17.39
C ASP A 73 6.59 -30.06 -16.90
N ILE A 74 5.31 -30.07 -17.26
CA ILE A 74 4.35 -31.12 -16.95
C ILE A 74 3.81 -31.75 -18.25
N SER A 75 3.40 -33.01 -18.19
CA SER A 75 2.84 -33.69 -19.34
C SER A 75 1.42 -33.20 -19.67
N ASP A 76 0.99 -33.41 -20.93
CA ASP A 76 -0.39 -33.12 -21.37
C ASP A 76 -1.44 -33.87 -20.53
N ASP A 77 -1.14 -35.09 -20.11
CA ASP A 77 -2.03 -35.89 -19.26
C ASP A 77 -2.17 -35.26 -17.86
N GLU A 78 -1.07 -34.80 -17.27
CA GLU A 78 -1.09 -34.07 -15.98
C GLU A 78 -1.85 -32.76 -16.09
N LEU A 79 -1.62 -31.99 -17.17
CA LEU A 79 -2.35 -30.77 -17.42
C LEU A 79 -3.86 -31.00 -17.57
N ALA A 80 -4.27 -32.10 -18.26
CA ALA A 80 -5.67 -32.47 -18.42
C ALA A 80 -6.34 -32.85 -17.07
N ILE A 81 -5.61 -33.49 -16.17
CA ILE A 81 -6.09 -33.80 -14.81
C ILE A 81 -6.28 -32.48 -14.04
N LEU A 82 -5.30 -31.60 -14.06
CA LEU A 82 -5.36 -30.29 -13.38
C LEU A 82 -6.50 -29.43 -13.92
N ASP A 83 -6.73 -29.43 -15.24
CA ASP A 83 -7.86 -28.73 -15.88
C ASP A 83 -9.21 -29.26 -15.35
N THR A 84 -9.37 -30.55 -15.33
CA THR A 84 -10.60 -31.25 -14.86
C THR A 84 -10.86 -30.93 -13.38
N ASP A 85 -9.85 -31.05 -12.54
CA ASP A 85 -9.93 -30.78 -11.11
C ASP A 85 -10.26 -29.30 -10.83
N LEU A 86 -9.64 -28.40 -11.55
CA LEU A 86 -9.88 -26.96 -11.40
C LEU A 86 -11.31 -26.58 -11.79
N LYS A 87 -11.80 -27.06 -12.95
CA LYS A 87 -13.19 -26.83 -13.40
C LYS A 87 -14.18 -27.36 -12.38
N SER A 88 -14.00 -28.60 -11.93
CA SER A 88 -14.84 -29.21 -10.89
C SER A 88 -14.83 -28.41 -9.60
N SER A 89 -13.72 -27.85 -9.26
CA SER A 89 -13.51 -27.05 -8.05
C SER A 89 -14.19 -25.69 -8.11
N ILE A 90 -14.07 -25.00 -9.24
CA ILE A 90 -14.79 -23.74 -9.48
C ILE A 90 -16.30 -23.98 -9.42
N GLU A 91 -16.79 -25.02 -10.10
CA GLU A 91 -18.23 -25.32 -10.18
C GLU A 91 -18.82 -25.75 -8.83
N LYS A 92 -18.12 -26.64 -8.10
CA LYS A 92 -18.69 -27.30 -6.90
C LYS A 92 -18.37 -26.58 -5.59
N SER A 93 -17.38 -25.69 -5.59
CA SER A 93 -16.89 -25.08 -4.36
C SER A 93 -16.87 -23.55 -4.44
N VAL A 94 -16.15 -22.96 -5.40
CA VAL A 94 -15.95 -21.52 -5.47
C VAL A 94 -17.25 -20.78 -5.80
N THR A 95 -17.90 -21.17 -6.89
CA THR A 95 -19.16 -20.56 -7.32
C THR A 95 -20.28 -20.68 -6.26
N PRO A 96 -20.53 -21.85 -5.64
CA PRO A 96 -21.46 -21.93 -4.52
C PRO A 96 -21.11 -21.04 -3.34
N GLY A 97 -19.82 -20.89 -3.00
CA GLY A 97 -19.35 -19.96 -1.97
C GLY A 97 -19.70 -18.51 -2.29
N PHE A 98 -19.45 -18.07 -3.51
CA PHE A 98 -19.85 -16.73 -3.98
C PHE A 98 -21.37 -16.53 -3.97
N VAL A 99 -22.15 -17.56 -4.31
CA VAL A 99 -23.62 -17.52 -4.24
C VAL A 99 -24.09 -17.33 -2.81
N LEU A 100 -23.49 -18.01 -1.83
CA LEU A 100 -23.82 -17.84 -0.40
C LEU A 100 -23.56 -16.41 0.05
N LEU A 101 -22.36 -15.89 -0.21
CA LEU A 101 -21.99 -14.49 0.14
C LEU A 101 -22.92 -13.47 -0.53
N ARG A 102 -23.19 -13.63 -1.83
CA ARG A 102 -24.10 -12.75 -2.55
C ARG A 102 -25.51 -12.78 -1.94
N ASN A 103 -26.03 -13.96 -1.62
CA ASN A 103 -27.36 -14.11 -1.03
C ASN A 103 -27.44 -13.44 0.34
N PHE A 104 -26.40 -13.57 1.17
CA PHE A 104 -26.28 -12.83 2.43
C PHE A 104 -26.30 -11.31 2.18
N MET A 105 -25.47 -10.81 1.26
CA MET A 105 -25.47 -9.37 0.93
C MET A 105 -26.83 -8.89 0.42
N VAL A 106 -27.49 -9.65 -0.45
CA VAL A 106 -28.83 -9.29 -0.95
C VAL A 106 -29.87 -9.28 0.17
N SER A 107 -29.83 -10.24 1.10
CA SER A 107 -30.80 -10.34 2.21
C SER A 107 -30.62 -9.26 3.28
N THR A 108 -29.41 -8.70 3.41
CA THR A 108 -29.07 -7.73 4.45
C THR A 108 -28.92 -6.29 3.94
N LYS A 109 -28.95 -6.04 2.63
CA LYS A 109 -28.71 -4.72 2.03
C LYS A 109 -29.66 -3.62 2.55
N ASP A 110 -30.90 -3.96 2.86
CA ASP A 110 -31.88 -2.99 3.34
C ASP A 110 -31.59 -2.54 4.81
N ASN A 111 -30.68 -3.23 5.50
CA ASN A 111 -30.15 -2.86 6.81
C ASN A 111 -28.79 -2.14 6.70
N ALA A 112 -28.34 -1.79 5.48
CA ALA A 112 -27.06 -1.09 5.29
C ALA A 112 -26.95 0.13 6.19
N ASN A 113 -25.74 0.34 6.73
CA ASN A 113 -25.50 1.49 7.60
C ASN A 113 -25.57 2.79 6.77
N PRO A 114 -26.44 3.76 7.14
CA PRO A 114 -26.55 5.04 6.44
C PRO A 114 -25.35 5.96 6.68
N HIS A 115 -24.46 5.60 7.62
CA HIS A 115 -23.25 6.35 7.97
C HIS A 115 -22.00 5.63 7.50
N HIS A 116 -20.96 6.39 7.21
CA HIS A 116 -19.68 5.86 6.71
C HIS A 116 -18.64 5.62 7.80
N GLY A 117 -18.72 6.34 8.91
CA GLY A 117 -17.78 6.24 10.02
C GLY A 117 -18.09 5.09 10.98
N ILE A 118 -17.06 4.42 11.48
CA ILE A 118 -17.18 3.31 12.43
C ILE A 118 -17.86 3.72 13.76
N TRP A 119 -17.84 5.00 14.11
CA TRP A 119 -18.54 5.56 15.27
C TRP A 119 -20.05 5.25 15.30
N SER A 120 -20.63 4.96 14.13
CA SER A 120 -22.06 4.62 13.99
C SER A 120 -22.37 3.15 14.31
N GLN A 121 -21.36 2.32 14.45
CA GLN A 121 -21.48 0.90 14.80
C GLN A 121 -21.47 0.70 16.34
N PRO A 122 -22.01 -0.40 16.85
CA PRO A 122 -21.88 -0.76 18.26
C PRO A 122 -20.40 -0.76 18.70
N ASN A 123 -20.08 -0.07 19.81
CA ASN A 123 -18.73 0.10 20.33
C ASN A 123 -17.71 0.70 19.33
N GLY A 124 -18.18 1.44 18.31
CA GLY A 124 -17.37 1.95 17.21
C GLY A 124 -16.22 2.85 17.64
N ASP A 125 -16.43 3.72 18.65
CA ASP A 125 -15.38 4.60 19.18
C ASP A 125 -14.23 3.81 19.82
N GLU A 126 -14.54 2.78 20.61
CA GLU A 126 -13.52 1.93 21.24
C GLU A 126 -12.82 1.03 20.19
N PHE A 127 -13.59 0.53 19.22
CA PHE A 127 -13.03 -0.21 18.10
C PHE A 127 -12.07 0.66 17.28
N TYR A 128 -12.40 1.92 17.01
CA TYR A 128 -11.52 2.82 16.27
C TYR A 128 -10.21 3.10 17.03
N LYS A 129 -10.24 3.31 18.34
CA LYS A 129 -9.04 3.45 19.17
C LYS A 129 -8.16 2.19 19.10
N LEU A 130 -8.78 1.00 19.16
CA LEU A 130 -8.07 -0.27 18.99
C LEU A 130 -7.41 -0.37 17.60
N ARG A 131 -8.12 0.02 16.54
CA ARG A 131 -7.59 0.03 15.17
C ARG A 131 -6.40 0.98 15.02
N ILE A 132 -6.50 2.21 15.57
CA ILE A 132 -5.38 3.15 15.61
C ILE A 132 -4.17 2.51 16.26
N ARG A 133 -4.33 1.98 17.49
CA ARG A 133 -3.23 1.34 18.20
C ARG A 133 -2.63 0.16 17.44
N SER A 134 -3.47 -0.67 16.85
CA SER A 134 -3.03 -1.84 16.06
C SER A 134 -2.22 -1.45 14.83
N TYR A 135 -2.65 -0.42 14.08
CA TYR A 135 -1.97 -0.02 12.85
C TYR A 135 -0.81 0.93 13.06
N THR A 136 -0.92 1.86 14.02
CA THR A 136 0.14 2.85 14.27
C THR A 136 1.14 2.40 15.31
N THR A 137 0.80 1.39 16.12
CA THR A 137 1.58 0.92 17.27
C THR A 137 1.95 2.05 18.25
N THR A 138 1.09 3.08 18.33
CA THR A 138 1.22 4.23 19.24
C THR A 138 -0.05 4.35 20.12
N ASP A 139 0.06 5.09 21.21
CA ASP A 139 -1.08 5.45 22.05
C ASP A 139 -1.66 6.84 21.69
N TYR A 140 -1.51 7.25 20.44
CA TYR A 140 -2.05 8.53 19.97
C TYR A 140 -3.57 8.51 19.94
N SER A 141 -4.19 9.57 20.46
CA SER A 141 -5.63 9.74 20.36
C SER A 141 -6.04 10.11 18.92
N PRO A 142 -7.29 9.81 18.49
CA PRO A 142 -7.80 10.25 17.21
C PRO A 142 -7.66 11.77 16.99
N GLN A 143 -7.88 12.56 18.05
CA GLN A 143 -7.71 14.02 17.98
C GLN A 143 -6.27 14.42 17.71
N LYS A 144 -5.30 13.82 18.42
CA LYS A 144 -3.88 14.10 18.20
C LYS A 144 -3.48 13.81 16.75
N ILE A 145 -3.91 12.65 16.21
CA ILE A 145 -3.60 12.27 14.82
C ILE A 145 -4.23 13.25 13.83
N HIS A 146 -5.48 13.66 14.06
CA HIS A 146 -6.15 14.65 13.22
C HIS A 146 -5.37 15.98 13.18
N ASP A 147 -4.98 16.48 14.35
CA ASP A 147 -4.27 17.77 14.47
C ASP A 147 -2.87 17.69 13.83
N LEU A 148 -2.14 16.57 14.02
CA LEU A 148 -0.90 16.30 13.30
C LEU A 148 -1.12 16.33 11.77
N GLY A 149 -2.16 15.66 11.29
CA GLY A 149 -2.50 15.64 9.87
C GLY A 149 -2.78 17.04 9.32
N VAL A 150 -3.55 17.86 10.01
CA VAL A 150 -3.85 19.24 9.60
C VAL A 150 -2.56 20.08 9.54
N GLY A 151 -1.68 19.97 10.54
CA GLY A 151 -0.39 20.66 10.56
C GLY A 151 0.51 20.25 9.40
N GLU A 152 0.65 18.94 9.17
CA GLU A 152 1.47 18.42 8.07
C GLU A 152 0.93 18.81 6.68
N VAL A 153 -0.39 18.72 6.47
CA VAL A 153 -1.01 19.19 5.23
C VAL A 153 -0.72 20.68 4.98
N ALA A 154 -0.77 21.52 6.01
CA ALA A 154 -0.46 22.92 5.88
C ALA A 154 1.02 23.16 5.52
N ARG A 155 1.95 22.50 6.22
CA ARG A 155 3.40 22.59 5.99
C ARG A 155 3.76 22.17 4.56
N ILE A 156 3.29 21.00 4.14
CA ILE A 156 3.61 20.44 2.83
C ILE A 156 2.99 21.29 1.72
N SER A 157 1.71 21.70 1.85
CA SER A 157 1.05 22.57 0.88
C SER A 157 1.79 23.91 0.69
N SER A 158 2.36 24.49 1.76
CA SER A 158 3.16 25.71 1.67
C SER A 158 4.41 25.48 0.83
N ARG A 159 5.16 24.41 1.10
CA ARG A 159 6.39 24.10 0.37
C ARG A 159 6.11 23.78 -1.11
N MET A 160 5.08 22.98 -1.40
CA MET A 160 4.66 22.70 -2.77
C MET A 160 4.33 24.01 -3.52
N LYS A 161 3.59 24.91 -2.88
CA LYS A 161 3.23 26.20 -3.49
C LYS A 161 4.45 27.07 -3.76
N GLU A 162 5.42 27.13 -2.86
CA GLU A 162 6.68 27.86 -3.05
C GLU A 162 7.41 27.35 -4.33
N ILE A 163 7.55 26.05 -4.48
CA ILE A 163 8.20 25.44 -5.64
C ILE A 163 7.42 25.75 -6.92
N LEU A 164 6.10 25.50 -6.94
CA LEU A 164 5.26 25.74 -8.10
C LEU A 164 5.30 27.21 -8.55
N VAL A 165 5.25 28.15 -7.62
CA VAL A 165 5.38 29.58 -7.94
C VAL A 165 6.77 29.90 -8.49
N SER A 166 7.84 29.31 -7.96
CA SER A 166 9.20 29.49 -8.50
C SER A 166 9.35 28.94 -9.92
N LEU A 167 8.56 27.93 -10.29
CA LEU A 167 8.47 27.36 -11.63
C LEU A 167 7.56 28.16 -12.58
N GLY A 168 6.96 29.28 -12.10
CA GLY A 168 6.15 30.18 -12.92
C GLY A 168 4.64 29.89 -12.89
N TYR A 169 4.15 29.02 -12.02
CA TYR A 169 2.72 28.79 -11.85
C TYR A 169 2.02 29.92 -11.11
N ASP A 170 0.70 30.04 -11.28
CA ASP A 170 -0.11 31.15 -10.76
C ASP A 170 -0.19 31.14 -9.22
N ALA A 171 0.43 32.14 -8.59
CA ALA A 171 0.46 32.30 -7.14
C ALA A 171 -0.93 32.51 -6.49
N SER A 172 -1.97 32.86 -7.26
CA SER A 172 -3.34 33.03 -6.73
C SER A 172 -4.06 31.71 -6.46
N LYS A 173 -3.60 30.59 -7.07
CA LYS A 173 -4.18 29.26 -6.94
C LYS A 173 -3.63 28.51 -5.73
N THR A 174 -4.36 27.51 -5.23
CA THR A 174 -3.90 26.60 -4.17
C THR A 174 -2.88 25.59 -4.71
N ALA A 175 -2.04 25.03 -3.84
CA ALA A 175 -1.12 23.96 -4.23
C ALA A 175 -1.85 22.77 -4.89
N GLY A 176 -2.97 22.31 -4.31
CA GLY A 176 -3.75 21.21 -4.88
C GLY A 176 -4.31 21.51 -6.27
N THR A 177 -4.76 22.76 -6.52
CA THR A 177 -5.20 23.17 -7.86
C THR A 177 -4.03 23.15 -8.86
N LEU A 178 -2.87 23.66 -8.47
CA LEU A 178 -1.68 23.68 -9.32
C LEU A 178 -1.14 22.27 -9.61
N MET A 179 -1.19 21.37 -8.62
CA MET A 179 -0.82 19.97 -8.81
C MET A 179 -1.77 19.26 -9.76
N ASN A 180 -3.07 19.56 -9.70
CA ASN A 180 -4.02 19.03 -10.68
C ASN A 180 -3.72 19.51 -12.10
N GLU A 181 -3.34 20.79 -12.28
CA GLU A 181 -2.88 21.31 -13.57
C GLU A 181 -1.59 20.65 -14.04
N LEU A 182 -0.65 20.36 -13.15
CA LEU A 182 0.59 19.65 -13.46
C LEU A 182 0.32 18.20 -13.90
N ASN A 183 -0.63 17.51 -13.27
CA ASN A 183 -1.04 16.15 -13.64
C ASN A 183 -1.66 16.07 -15.05
N GLU A 184 -2.27 17.15 -15.51
CA GLU A 184 -2.86 17.23 -16.86
C GLU A 184 -1.88 17.79 -17.91
N ASP A 185 -0.66 18.20 -17.52
CA ASP A 185 0.35 18.73 -18.45
C ASP A 185 0.96 17.59 -19.28
N PRO A 186 0.77 17.60 -20.61
CA PRO A 186 1.31 16.55 -21.48
C PRO A 186 2.84 16.42 -21.44
N SER A 187 3.57 17.48 -21.06
CA SER A 187 5.04 17.43 -20.95
C SER A 187 5.52 16.55 -19.80
N MET A 188 4.67 16.36 -18.78
CA MET A 188 4.90 15.50 -17.63
C MET A 188 4.53 14.04 -17.89
N LEU A 189 3.96 13.72 -19.04
CA LEU A 189 3.53 12.37 -19.38
C LEU A 189 4.49 11.75 -20.43
N TYR A 190 4.52 10.44 -20.46
CA TYR A 190 5.15 9.72 -21.57
C TYR A 190 4.28 9.77 -22.81
N ALA A 191 4.90 9.67 -23.99
CA ALA A 191 4.14 9.51 -25.23
C ALA A 191 3.41 8.14 -25.24
N ASP A 192 2.19 8.11 -25.74
CA ASP A 192 1.40 6.87 -25.83
C ASP A 192 1.81 6.06 -27.07
N THR A 193 2.95 5.41 -26.98
CA THR A 193 3.55 4.59 -28.03
C THR A 193 3.50 3.10 -27.65
N PRO A 194 3.59 2.16 -28.60
CA PRO A 194 3.55 0.72 -28.30
C PRO A 194 4.65 0.24 -27.34
N ASP A 195 5.80 0.91 -27.33
CA ASP A 195 6.96 0.61 -26.50
C ASP A 195 6.99 1.41 -25.17
N ARG A 196 5.98 2.23 -24.89
CA ARG A 196 5.89 3.07 -23.69
C ARG A 196 6.16 2.28 -22.41
N LYS A 197 5.48 1.15 -22.23
CA LYS A 197 5.64 0.34 -21.00
C LYS A 197 7.10 -0.11 -20.80
N GLN A 198 7.77 -0.48 -21.89
CA GLN A 198 9.18 -0.91 -21.84
C GLN A 198 10.10 0.27 -21.49
N ILE A 199 9.87 1.44 -22.08
CA ILE A 199 10.64 2.66 -21.81
C ILE A 199 10.50 3.04 -20.33
N VAL A 200 9.27 3.10 -19.81
CA VAL A 200 9.02 3.45 -18.40
C VAL A 200 9.66 2.46 -17.43
N VAL A 201 9.61 1.16 -17.71
CA VAL A 201 10.28 0.14 -16.87
C VAL A 201 11.80 0.34 -16.89
N GLN A 202 12.38 0.66 -18.04
CA GLN A 202 13.81 0.93 -18.16
C GLN A 202 14.21 2.19 -17.36
N ASP A 203 13.46 3.28 -17.47
CA ASP A 203 13.72 4.51 -16.74
C ASP A 203 13.64 4.27 -15.21
N TYR A 204 12.65 3.49 -14.75
CA TYR A 204 12.60 3.08 -13.35
C TYR A 204 13.79 2.24 -12.89
N MET A 205 14.27 1.32 -13.74
CA MET A 205 15.50 0.53 -13.42
C MET A 205 16.72 1.44 -13.27
N GLU A 206 16.85 2.46 -14.11
CA GLU A 206 17.92 3.46 -14.02
C GLU A 206 17.82 4.26 -12.73
N MET A 207 16.62 4.75 -12.36
CA MET A 207 16.35 5.47 -11.10
C MET A 207 16.66 4.60 -9.87
N VAL A 208 16.28 3.33 -9.87
CA VAL A 208 16.57 2.38 -8.78
C VAL A 208 18.08 2.14 -8.66
N THR A 209 18.79 2.04 -9.78
CA THR A 209 20.25 1.87 -9.78
C THR A 209 20.94 3.12 -9.24
N GLU A 210 20.55 4.31 -9.71
CA GLU A 210 21.06 5.60 -9.21
C GLU A 210 20.83 5.75 -7.69
N ALA A 211 19.60 5.44 -7.25
CA ALA A 211 19.26 5.49 -5.82
C ALA A 211 20.09 4.51 -4.98
N THR A 212 20.27 3.28 -5.47
CA THR A 212 21.06 2.25 -4.77
C THR A 212 22.52 2.67 -4.62
N ASP A 213 23.10 3.28 -5.65
CA ASP A 213 24.48 3.76 -5.59
C ASP A 213 24.63 5.01 -4.72
N GLY A 214 23.71 5.96 -4.83
CA GLY A 214 23.75 7.23 -4.12
C GLY A 214 23.51 7.14 -2.63
N ILE A 215 22.77 6.10 -2.17
CA ILE A 215 22.41 5.96 -0.76
C ILE A 215 23.40 5.15 0.08
N LYS A 216 24.41 4.51 -0.52
CA LYS A 216 25.38 3.65 0.19
C LYS A 216 26.05 4.34 1.38
N GLY A 217 26.28 5.64 1.30
CA GLY A 217 26.86 6.43 2.37
C GLY A 217 26.00 6.58 3.63
N TYR A 218 24.76 6.16 3.59
CA TYR A 218 23.76 6.34 4.66
C TYR A 218 23.50 5.05 5.47
N PHE A 219 24.11 3.92 5.10
CA PHE A 219 23.93 2.62 5.73
C PHE A 219 25.27 1.92 5.98
N HIS A 220 25.37 1.16 7.07
CA HIS A 220 26.52 0.25 7.30
C HIS A 220 26.44 -0.97 6.40
N THR A 221 25.25 -1.47 6.14
CA THR A 221 25.01 -2.68 5.35
C THR A 221 23.93 -2.42 4.30
N MET A 222 24.23 -2.78 3.05
CA MET A 222 23.26 -2.79 1.95
C MET A 222 22.71 -4.21 1.74
N PRO A 223 21.45 -4.38 1.37
CA PRO A 223 20.91 -5.68 0.97
C PRO A 223 21.74 -6.30 -0.16
N LYS A 224 21.91 -7.63 -0.10
CA LYS A 224 22.62 -8.43 -1.13
C LYS A 224 21.69 -8.81 -2.27
N SER A 225 20.42 -9.06 -1.96
CA SER A 225 19.40 -9.42 -2.94
C SER A 225 19.17 -8.25 -3.90
N PRO A 226 19.27 -8.47 -5.22
CA PRO A 226 18.94 -7.42 -6.18
C PRO A 226 17.42 -7.16 -6.23
N VAL A 227 17.05 -6.00 -6.76
CA VAL A 227 15.66 -5.66 -7.09
C VAL A 227 15.52 -5.44 -8.59
N THR A 228 14.41 -5.89 -9.15
CA THR A 228 14.04 -5.64 -10.55
C THR A 228 12.74 -4.85 -10.62
N VAL A 229 12.56 -4.12 -11.72
CA VAL A 229 11.29 -3.42 -12.01
C VAL A 229 10.51 -4.22 -13.04
N ILE A 230 9.22 -4.42 -12.79
CA ILE A 230 8.33 -5.23 -13.65
C ILE A 230 7.02 -4.46 -13.84
N ALA A 231 6.54 -4.38 -15.10
CA ALA A 231 5.19 -3.86 -15.33
C ALA A 231 4.14 -4.76 -14.68
N ALA A 232 3.11 -4.16 -14.09
CA ALA A 232 1.97 -4.90 -13.56
C ALA A 232 1.40 -5.85 -14.61
N PRO A 233 1.04 -7.09 -14.25
CA PRO A 233 0.44 -8.02 -15.19
C PRO A 233 -0.89 -7.46 -15.75
N GLU A 234 -1.12 -7.63 -17.05
CA GLU A 234 -2.30 -7.09 -17.75
C GLU A 234 -3.64 -7.46 -17.10
N TYR A 235 -3.73 -8.65 -16.50
CA TYR A 235 -4.96 -9.10 -15.84
C TYR A 235 -5.27 -8.34 -14.55
N SER A 236 -4.29 -7.71 -13.92
CA SER A 236 -4.45 -6.99 -12.64
C SER A 236 -4.32 -5.47 -12.80
N GLU A 237 -3.74 -4.96 -13.88
CA GLU A 237 -3.40 -3.55 -14.03
C GLU A 237 -4.59 -2.58 -13.88
N LYS A 238 -5.82 -3.02 -14.19
CA LYS A 238 -7.05 -2.20 -14.03
C LYS A 238 -7.48 -1.98 -12.59
N THR A 239 -7.04 -2.85 -11.68
CA THR A 239 -7.47 -2.85 -10.26
C THR A 239 -6.32 -2.79 -9.28
N ALA A 240 -5.09 -2.96 -9.74
CA ALA A 240 -3.90 -2.88 -8.93
C ALA A 240 -3.56 -1.42 -8.56
N PRO A 241 -2.86 -1.18 -7.44
CA PRO A 241 -2.32 0.13 -7.11
C PRO A 241 -1.29 0.61 -8.14
N GLY A 242 -0.86 1.87 -8.06
CA GLY A 242 0.14 2.45 -8.96
C GLY A 242 1.51 1.77 -8.92
N GLY A 243 1.86 1.18 -7.77
CA GLY A 243 3.06 0.36 -7.59
C GLY A 243 2.96 -0.48 -6.32
N TRP A 244 3.77 -1.56 -6.26
CA TRP A 244 3.94 -2.38 -5.07
C TRP A 244 5.24 -3.17 -5.12
N TYR A 245 5.74 -3.54 -3.96
CA TYR A 245 6.93 -4.35 -3.82
C TYR A 245 6.61 -5.81 -3.47
N GLN A 246 7.38 -6.74 -4.06
CA GLN A 246 7.40 -8.16 -3.70
C GLN A 246 8.78 -8.56 -3.23
N SER A 247 8.87 -9.17 -2.05
CA SER A 247 10.13 -9.61 -1.46
C SER A 247 10.86 -10.67 -2.29
N PRO A 248 12.21 -10.76 -2.20
CA PRO A 248 12.99 -11.82 -2.83
C PRO A 248 12.65 -13.17 -2.23
N ALA A 249 12.98 -14.24 -2.94
CA ALA A 249 12.92 -15.58 -2.40
C ALA A 249 14.07 -15.80 -1.41
N LEU A 250 13.80 -16.55 -0.33
CA LEU A 250 14.78 -16.81 0.73
C LEU A 250 15.98 -17.61 0.27
N ASP A 251 15.80 -18.47 -0.70
CA ASP A 251 16.84 -19.29 -1.31
C ASP A 251 17.63 -18.56 -2.40
N GLY A 252 17.33 -17.28 -2.65
CA GLY A 252 17.98 -16.47 -3.68
C GLY A 252 17.53 -16.80 -5.12
N SER A 253 16.58 -17.70 -5.31
CA SER A 253 16.10 -18.13 -6.65
C SER A 253 15.37 -17.01 -7.42
N ARG A 254 14.83 -16.01 -6.71
CA ARG A 254 14.11 -14.88 -7.30
C ARG A 254 14.50 -13.58 -6.61
N PRO A 255 14.85 -12.51 -7.38
CA PRO A 255 15.12 -11.19 -6.83
C PRO A 255 13.87 -10.56 -6.20
N GLY A 256 14.05 -9.48 -5.45
CA GLY A 256 12.97 -8.56 -5.12
C GLY A 256 12.36 -7.95 -6.39
N ALA A 257 11.08 -7.64 -6.38
CA ALA A 257 10.41 -7.07 -7.54
C ALA A 257 9.58 -5.84 -7.14
N PHE A 258 9.89 -4.71 -7.77
CA PHE A 258 9.05 -3.52 -7.77
C PHE A 258 8.11 -3.61 -8.99
N TYR A 259 6.83 -3.79 -8.74
CA TYR A 259 5.81 -3.77 -9.78
C TYR A 259 5.30 -2.35 -9.98
N VAL A 260 5.24 -1.89 -11.23
CA VAL A 260 4.69 -0.59 -11.60
C VAL A 260 3.45 -0.77 -12.48
N ASN A 261 2.37 -0.10 -12.13
CA ASN A 261 1.14 -0.12 -12.91
C ASN A 261 1.22 0.91 -14.05
N LEU A 262 1.20 0.42 -15.28
CA LEU A 262 1.34 1.23 -16.49
C LEU A 262 0.07 1.19 -17.35
N TYR A 263 -1.09 0.87 -16.75
CA TYR A 263 -2.37 0.84 -17.45
C TYR A 263 -2.76 2.22 -17.99
N ASP A 264 -2.78 3.21 -17.12
CA ASP A 264 -3.10 4.60 -17.46
C ASP A 264 -1.84 5.46 -17.44
N ILE A 265 -1.58 6.14 -18.54
CA ILE A 265 -0.43 7.04 -18.71
C ILE A 265 -0.40 8.16 -17.64
N LYS A 266 -1.56 8.61 -17.19
CA LYS A 266 -1.70 9.67 -16.19
C LYS A 266 -1.33 9.21 -14.78
N GLN A 267 -1.28 7.90 -14.52
CA GLN A 267 -0.87 7.35 -13.23
C GLN A 267 0.66 7.31 -13.05
N THR A 268 1.42 7.63 -14.09
CA THR A 268 2.89 7.60 -14.03
C THR A 268 3.46 8.92 -14.59
N PRO A 269 3.11 10.08 -14.02
CA PRO A 269 3.73 11.33 -14.45
C PRO A 269 5.21 11.34 -14.07
N LYS A 270 6.05 11.86 -14.95
CA LYS A 270 7.52 11.83 -14.82
C LYS A 270 8.03 12.36 -13.48
N TYR A 271 7.41 13.43 -12.97
CA TYR A 271 7.81 14.05 -11.72
C TYR A 271 7.60 13.16 -10.47
N SER A 272 6.73 12.16 -10.55
CA SER A 272 6.44 11.24 -9.43
C SER A 272 7.24 9.94 -9.46
N MET A 273 7.96 9.68 -10.55
CA MET A 273 8.61 8.38 -10.77
C MET A 273 9.71 8.09 -9.76
N LYS A 274 10.61 9.04 -9.51
CA LYS A 274 11.70 8.87 -8.53
C LYS A 274 11.16 8.58 -7.15
N THR A 275 10.11 9.29 -6.73
CA THR A 275 9.49 9.08 -5.42
C THR A 275 8.95 7.67 -5.26
N LEU A 276 8.28 7.13 -6.29
CA LEU A 276 7.77 5.76 -6.27
C LEU A 276 8.91 4.73 -6.26
N ALA A 277 9.99 4.98 -7.03
CA ALA A 277 11.18 4.15 -7.01
C ALA A 277 11.85 4.12 -5.61
N TYR A 278 11.92 5.27 -4.93
CA TYR A 278 12.46 5.36 -3.57
C TYR A 278 11.58 4.64 -2.55
N HIS A 279 10.27 4.71 -2.70
CA HIS A 279 9.31 4.05 -1.83
C HIS A 279 9.35 2.52 -1.98
N GLU A 280 9.22 2.02 -3.20
CA GLU A 280 9.07 0.58 -3.46
C GLU A 280 10.41 -0.16 -3.50
N ALA A 281 11.47 0.49 -4.00
CA ALA A 281 12.78 -0.13 -4.13
C ALA A 281 13.77 0.36 -3.06
N THR A 282 14.73 1.22 -3.42
CA THR A 282 15.83 1.68 -2.56
C THR A 282 15.74 3.19 -2.39
N PRO A 283 15.77 3.68 -1.13
CA PRO A 283 15.99 2.99 0.14
C PRO A 283 14.73 2.46 0.87
N GLY A 284 13.60 2.35 0.19
CA GLY A 284 12.28 2.02 0.75
C GLY A 284 12.06 0.53 1.05
N HIS A 285 10.94 -0.01 0.55
CA HIS A 285 10.46 -1.37 0.89
C HIS A 285 11.48 -2.46 0.58
N HIS A 286 12.10 -2.44 -0.60
CA HIS A 286 13.11 -3.45 -0.94
C HIS A 286 14.27 -3.44 0.06
N HIS A 287 14.82 -2.26 0.32
CA HIS A 287 15.95 -2.13 1.24
C HIS A 287 15.60 -2.67 2.63
N GLN A 288 14.49 -2.23 3.21
CA GLN A 288 14.05 -2.62 4.55
C GLN A 288 13.74 -4.12 4.65
N ILE A 289 12.98 -4.65 3.69
CA ILE A 289 12.52 -6.04 3.75
C ILE A 289 13.67 -7.01 3.43
N ALA A 290 14.48 -6.75 2.40
CA ALA A 290 15.62 -7.58 2.06
C ALA A 290 16.67 -7.58 3.18
N HIS A 291 16.96 -6.41 3.80
CA HIS A 291 17.84 -6.31 4.97
C HIS A 291 17.36 -7.20 6.12
N SER A 292 16.04 -7.17 6.44
CA SER A 292 15.46 -8.02 7.46
C SER A 292 15.54 -9.51 7.11
N LEU A 293 15.25 -9.88 5.86
CA LEU A 293 15.27 -11.26 5.38
C LEU A 293 16.70 -11.86 5.38
N GLU A 294 17.70 -11.05 5.13
CA GLU A 294 19.11 -11.45 5.08
C GLU A 294 19.79 -11.48 6.46
N ASN A 295 19.17 -10.91 7.48
CA ASN A 295 19.74 -10.90 8.83
C ASN A 295 19.51 -12.24 9.54
N GLU A 296 20.51 -13.12 9.48
CA GLU A 296 20.46 -14.47 10.07
C GLU A 296 20.50 -14.48 11.61
N GLU A 297 20.83 -13.35 12.25
CA GLU A 297 20.78 -13.22 13.71
C GLU A 297 19.36 -13.11 14.23
N LEU A 298 18.41 -12.73 13.35
CA LEU A 298 17.00 -12.68 13.67
C LEU A 298 16.35 -14.06 13.60
N THR A 299 15.40 -14.32 14.50
CA THR A 299 14.55 -15.53 14.40
C THR A 299 13.72 -15.49 13.13
N LEU A 300 13.32 -16.65 12.61
CA LEU A 300 12.45 -16.77 11.44
C LEU A 300 11.16 -15.95 11.59
N TYR A 301 10.59 -15.91 12.80
CA TYR A 301 9.41 -15.12 13.10
C TYR A 301 9.64 -13.61 12.87
N ARG A 302 10.79 -13.06 13.27
CA ARG A 302 11.12 -11.65 13.05
C ARG A 302 11.48 -11.33 11.60
N ARG A 303 12.03 -12.30 10.87
CA ARG A 303 12.41 -12.15 9.47
C ARG A 303 11.20 -12.10 8.55
N PHE A 304 10.17 -12.92 8.78
CA PHE A 304 9.01 -13.04 7.86
C PHE A 304 7.65 -13.26 8.52
N GLY A 305 7.58 -13.58 9.79
CA GLY A 305 6.33 -13.95 10.45
C GLY A 305 5.61 -12.79 11.09
N TYR A 306 6.27 -11.66 11.29
CA TYR A 306 5.70 -10.49 11.95
C TYR A 306 6.12 -9.20 11.26
N GLY A 307 5.17 -8.29 11.13
CA GLY A 307 5.42 -6.96 10.62
C GLY A 307 4.31 -5.98 10.99
N THR A 308 4.66 -4.72 11.15
CA THR A 308 3.70 -3.65 11.41
C THR A 308 3.63 -2.69 10.23
N SER A 309 2.42 -2.32 9.85
CA SER A 309 2.20 -1.35 8.77
C SER A 309 2.87 0.00 9.07
N ALA A 310 2.86 0.45 10.32
CA ALA A 310 3.49 1.72 10.71
C ALA A 310 5.02 1.71 10.53
N PHE A 311 5.68 0.59 10.75
CA PHE A 311 7.11 0.48 10.51
C PHE A 311 7.41 0.44 9.00
N SER A 312 6.79 -0.49 8.28
CA SER A 312 7.08 -0.71 6.86
C SER A 312 6.75 0.52 6.00
N GLU A 313 5.53 1.05 6.14
CA GLU A 313 5.08 2.22 5.39
C GLU A 313 5.72 3.53 5.88
N GLY A 314 5.93 3.62 7.20
CA GLY A 314 6.63 4.76 7.79
C GLY A 314 8.08 4.84 7.32
N TRP A 315 8.77 3.70 7.23
CA TRP A 315 10.13 3.63 6.66
C TRP A 315 10.14 4.01 5.18
N ALA A 316 9.24 3.46 4.36
CA ALA A 316 9.19 3.75 2.95
C ALA A 316 8.94 5.25 2.68
N LEU A 317 8.05 5.88 3.45
CA LEU A 317 7.79 7.32 3.36
C LEU A 317 8.97 8.17 3.90
N TYR A 318 9.63 7.74 4.97
CA TYR A 318 10.87 8.34 5.46
C TYR A 318 11.99 8.26 4.42
N SER A 319 12.05 7.16 3.68
CA SER A 319 13.05 6.91 2.64
C SER A 319 12.95 7.87 1.46
N GLU A 320 11.73 8.32 1.13
CA GLU A 320 11.52 9.35 0.11
C GLU A 320 12.19 10.68 0.51
N GLN A 321 12.02 11.08 1.78
CA GLN A 321 12.69 12.28 2.31
C GLN A 321 14.20 12.06 2.42
N LEU A 322 14.66 10.90 2.85
CA LEU A 322 16.09 10.57 2.91
C LEU A 322 16.75 10.68 1.53
N ALA A 323 16.07 10.23 0.48
CA ALA A 323 16.57 10.35 -0.89
C ALA A 323 16.70 11.83 -1.33
N LEU A 324 15.75 12.69 -0.95
CA LEU A 324 15.86 14.13 -1.18
C LEU A 324 17.06 14.74 -0.44
N GLU A 325 17.24 14.41 0.85
CA GLU A 325 18.37 14.86 1.66
C GLU A 325 19.73 14.36 1.13
N ALA A 326 19.76 13.18 0.51
CA ALA A 326 20.93 12.62 -0.15
C ALA A 326 21.23 13.26 -1.53
N GLY A 327 20.40 14.20 -2.00
CA GLY A 327 20.58 14.91 -3.28
C GLY A 327 20.18 14.07 -4.51
N LEU A 328 19.41 13.00 -4.34
CA LEU A 328 18.96 12.14 -5.44
C LEU A 328 17.76 12.73 -6.23
N ALA A 329 17.15 13.79 -5.73
CA ALA A 329 16.04 14.50 -6.35
C ALA A 329 16.42 16.00 -6.57
N PRO A 330 17.39 16.29 -7.46
CA PRO A 330 17.91 17.65 -7.63
C PRO A 330 16.97 18.57 -8.43
N ASP A 331 16.04 18.01 -9.21
CA ASP A 331 15.07 18.78 -9.97
C ASP A 331 13.89 19.20 -9.05
N PRO A 332 13.45 20.48 -9.09
CA PRO A 332 12.27 20.92 -8.34
C PRO A 332 11.00 20.07 -8.62
N TYR A 333 10.86 19.51 -9.81
CA TYR A 333 9.76 18.59 -10.12
C TYR A 333 9.89 17.27 -9.38
N ASP A 334 11.11 16.73 -9.18
CA ASP A 334 11.33 15.53 -8.35
C ASP A 334 10.95 15.80 -6.89
N GLU A 335 11.31 16.98 -6.33
CA GLU A 335 10.88 17.38 -4.98
C GLU A 335 9.36 17.50 -4.89
N LEU A 336 8.68 18.03 -5.93
CA LEU A 336 7.22 18.05 -5.99
C LEU A 336 6.62 16.64 -5.97
N GLY A 337 7.24 15.67 -6.61
CA GLY A 337 6.82 14.26 -6.56
C GLY A 337 6.86 13.70 -5.13
N ILE A 338 7.96 13.94 -4.41
CA ILE A 338 8.12 13.54 -3.00
C ILE A 338 7.05 14.23 -2.13
N LEU A 339 6.85 15.53 -2.29
CA LEU A 339 5.84 16.27 -1.54
C LEU A 339 4.41 15.84 -1.88
N GLN A 340 4.13 15.44 -3.14
CA GLN A 340 2.86 14.88 -3.55
C GLN A 340 2.57 13.55 -2.84
N SER A 341 3.58 12.68 -2.76
CA SER A 341 3.50 11.43 -2.00
C SER A 341 3.28 11.71 -0.51
N GLU A 342 4.01 12.64 0.05
CA GLU A 342 3.91 13.01 1.47
C GLU A 342 2.56 13.65 1.82
N ILE A 343 2.06 14.62 1.01
CA ILE A 343 0.77 15.26 1.27
C ILE A 343 -0.39 14.27 1.18
N PHE A 344 -0.33 13.34 0.24
CA PHE A 344 -1.32 12.28 0.13
C PHE A 344 -1.42 11.47 1.45
N ARG A 345 -0.27 11.10 2.04
CA ARG A 345 -0.22 10.38 3.32
C ARG A 345 -0.58 11.27 4.51
N ALA A 346 -0.28 12.56 4.47
CA ALA A 346 -0.72 13.52 5.49
C ALA A 346 -2.24 13.74 5.47
N VAL A 347 -2.85 13.83 4.28
CA VAL A 347 -4.30 13.91 4.11
C VAL A 347 -5.01 12.69 4.68
N ARG A 348 -4.43 11.49 4.60
CA ARG A 348 -4.98 10.28 5.21
C ARG A 348 -5.21 10.44 6.72
N LEU A 349 -4.29 11.12 7.44
CA LEU A 349 -4.47 11.39 8.87
C LEU A 349 -5.73 12.22 9.15
N VAL A 350 -6.03 13.17 8.26
CA VAL A 350 -7.18 14.07 8.41
C VAL A 350 -8.48 13.39 8.03
N VAL A 351 -8.51 12.68 6.89
CA VAL A 351 -9.78 12.10 6.37
C VAL A 351 -10.19 10.83 7.10
N ASP A 352 -9.25 9.95 7.49
CA ASP A 352 -9.57 8.75 8.27
C ASP A 352 -10.14 9.12 9.64
N THR A 353 -9.47 10.03 10.37
CA THR A 353 -10.00 10.58 11.63
C THR A 353 -11.24 11.46 11.42
N GLY A 354 -11.33 12.14 10.28
CA GLY A 354 -12.51 12.89 9.86
C GLY A 354 -13.74 12.00 9.80
N ILE A 355 -13.64 10.89 9.09
CA ILE A 355 -14.72 9.93 8.89
C ILE A 355 -15.08 9.20 10.20
N HIS A 356 -14.06 8.63 10.86
CA HIS A 356 -14.27 7.69 11.97
C HIS A 356 -14.39 8.34 13.35
N TYR A 357 -13.95 9.60 13.50
CA TYR A 357 -13.99 10.32 14.79
C TYR A 357 -14.74 11.66 14.70
N LYS A 358 -14.53 12.46 13.64
CA LYS A 358 -15.21 13.76 13.47
C LYS A 358 -16.57 13.67 12.78
N LYS A 359 -16.99 12.46 12.37
CA LYS A 359 -18.28 12.18 11.73
C LYS A 359 -18.46 12.81 10.35
N TRP A 360 -17.35 12.99 9.62
CA TRP A 360 -17.41 13.44 8.24
C TRP A 360 -18.17 12.44 7.35
N THR A 361 -18.87 12.97 6.39
CA THR A 361 -19.43 12.18 5.30
C THR A 361 -18.33 11.72 4.33
N ARG A 362 -18.64 10.72 3.52
CA ARG A 362 -17.79 10.27 2.43
C ARG A 362 -17.45 11.42 1.46
N GLU A 363 -18.46 12.24 1.14
CA GLU A 363 -18.34 13.37 0.21
C GLU A 363 -17.45 14.49 0.75
N GLU A 364 -17.55 14.81 2.04
CA GLU A 364 -16.67 15.77 2.70
C GLU A 364 -15.21 15.30 2.66
N ALA A 365 -14.96 14.02 2.91
CA ALA A 365 -13.62 13.43 2.87
C ALA A 365 -13.05 13.44 1.44
N ILE A 366 -13.84 13.08 0.42
CA ILE A 366 -13.45 13.13 -1.00
C ILE A 366 -13.10 14.57 -1.40
N ALA A 367 -13.95 15.53 -1.06
CA ALA A 367 -13.73 16.95 -1.38
C ALA A 367 -12.45 17.49 -0.72
N TYR A 368 -12.21 17.13 0.55
CA TYR A 368 -10.98 17.53 1.25
C TYR A 368 -9.73 16.93 0.58
N MET A 369 -9.73 15.62 0.31
CA MET A 369 -8.61 14.95 -0.34
C MET A 369 -8.29 15.58 -1.69
N LYS A 370 -9.29 15.72 -2.57
CA LYS A 370 -9.13 16.36 -3.88
C LYS A 370 -8.54 17.78 -3.78
N ALA A 371 -9.10 18.61 -2.89
CA ALA A 371 -8.66 20.00 -2.73
C ALA A 371 -7.21 20.14 -2.25
N LYS A 372 -6.67 19.15 -1.52
CA LYS A 372 -5.33 19.19 -0.95
C LYS A 372 -4.28 18.48 -1.80
N THR A 373 -4.66 17.39 -2.46
CA THR A 373 -3.71 16.55 -3.21
C THR A 373 -3.67 16.85 -4.71
N GLY A 374 -4.73 17.42 -5.28
CA GLY A 374 -4.88 17.55 -6.74
C GLY A 374 -5.15 16.23 -7.47
N MET A 375 -5.42 15.15 -6.76
CA MET A 375 -5.78 13.84 -7.33
C MET A 375 -7.13 13.89 -8.05
N SER A 376 -7.35 12.95 -8.96
CA SER A 376 -8.62 12.83 -9.69
C SER A 376 -9.79 12.43 -8.77
N ASP A 377 -11.03 12.70 -9.21
CA ASP A 377 -12.24 12.31 -8.48
C ASP A 377 -12.33 10.80 -8.26
N THR A 378 -11.88 10.01 -9.24
CA THR A 378 -11.91 8.54 -9.16
C THR A 378 -10.92 8.02 -8.12
N GLU A 379 -9.69 8.52 -8.12
CA GLU A 379 -8.68 8.15 -7.12
C GLU A 379 -9.10 8.53 -5.71
N CYS A 380 -9.57 9.77 -5.51
CA CYS A 380 -10.05 10.22 -4.21
C CYS A 380 -11.22 9.36 -3.71
N ARG A 381 -12.17 9.02 -4.58
CA ARG A 381 -13.30 8.16 -4.23
C ARG A 381 -12.85 6.75 -3.81
N VAL A 382 -11.99 6.12 -4.59
CA VAL A 382 -11.48 4.76 -4.31
C VAL A 382 -10.73 4.73 -2.97
N GLU A 383 -9.88 5.71 -2.72
CA GLU A 383 -9.12 5.81 -1.48
C GLU A 383 -10.01 6.06 -0.26
N ILE A 384 -10.98 6.97 -0.36
CA ILE A 384 -11.89 7.25 0.75
C ILE A 384 -12.79 6.03 1.04
N GLU A 385 -13.30 5.35 0.01
CA GLU A 385 -14.07 4.12 0.18
C GLU A 385 -13.24 3.02 0.85
N ARG A 386 -11.96 2.90 0.51
CA ARG A 386 -11.01 2.01 1.19
C ARG A 386 -10.84 2.36 2.67
N TYR A 387 -10.71 3.64 3.03
CA TYR A 387 -10.56 4.03 4.44
C TYR A 387 -11.83 3.77 5.25
N ILE A 388 -12.99 3.98 4.66
CA ILE A 388 -14.28 3.68 5.29
C ILE A 388 -14.36 2.20 5.71
N VAL A 389 -13.94 1.27 4.84
CA VAL A 389 -14.00 -0.16 5.12
C VAL A 389 -12.78 -0.69 5.88
N TRP A 390 -11.72 0.11 5.98
CA TRP A 390 -10.48 -0.28 6.66
C TRP A 390 -9.99 0.78 7.65
N PRO A 391 -10.76 1.04 8.74
CA PRO A 391 -10.47 2.12 9.68
C PRO A 391 -9.07 2.03 10.27
N GLY A 392 -8.36 3.16 10.30
CA GLY A 392 -7.06 3.30 10.95
C GLY A 392 -5.85 2.80 10.17
N GLN A 393 -6.02 1.98 9.12
CA GLN A 393 -4.88 1.47 8.34
C GLN A 393 -4.14 2.61 7.64
N ALA A 394 -4.88 3.54 7.06
CA ALA A 394 -4.33 4.66 6.32
C ALA A 394 -3.45 5.61 7.17
N LEU A 395 -3.61 5.58 8.49
CA LEU A 395 -2.83 6.39 9.43
C LEU A 395 -1.39 5.93 9.59
N SER A 396 -1.13 4.64 9.36
CA SER A 396 0.17 4.00 9.64
C SER A 396 1.33 4.66 8.89
N TYR A 397 1.12 5.05 7.65
CA TYR A 397 2.12 5.66 6.77
C TYR A 397 2.77 6.90 7.38
N LYS A 398 1.97 7.93 7.57
CA LYS A 398 2.48 9.23 8.03
C LYS A 398 2.80 9.25 9.53
N VAL A 399 2.06 8.51 10.36
CA VAL A 399 2.41 8.33 11.79
C VAL A 399 3.78 7.66 11.91
N GLY A 400 4.04 6.61 11.11
CA GLY A 400 5.33 5.94 11.11
C GLY A 400 6.47 6.86 10.71
N MET A 401 6.34 7.61 9.62
CA MET A 401 7.33 8.60 9.19
C MET A 401 7.60 9.65 10.27
N ILE A 402 6.55 10.25 10.84
CA ILE A 402 6.67 11.27 11.89
C ILE A 402 7.46 10.70 13.07
N LYS A 403 7.14 9.47 13.51
CA LYS A 403 7.85 8.86 14.64
C LYS A 403 9.32 8.59 14.32
N MET A 404 9.66 8.15 13.12
CA MET A 404 11.05 7.96 12.70
C MET A 404 11.82 9.28 12.66
N LEU A 405 11.19 10.37 12.18
CA LEU A 405 11.80 11.70 12.18
C LEU A 405 11.98 12.24 13.60
N GLU A 406 11.00 12.08 14.50
CA GLU A 406 11.10 12.45 15.91
C GLU A 406 12.26 11.72 16.61
N LEU A 407 12.40 10.41 16.35
CA LEU A 407 13.48 9.60 16.92
C LEU A 407 14.86 10.00 16.37
N ARG A 408 14.94 10.30 15.08
CA ARG A 408 16.17 10.80 14.46
C ARG A 408 16.58 12.15 15.06
N GLU A 409 15.65 13.09 15.21
CA GLU A 409 15.89 14.38 15.83
C GLU A 409 16.33 14.23 17.31
N LYS A 410 15.66 13.33 18.06
CA LYS A 410 16.06 12.98 19.44
C LYS A 410 17.50 12.50 19.51
N ALA A 411 17.89 11.59 18.62
CA ALA A 411 19.27 11.06 18.54
C ALA A 411 20.28 12.15 18.16
N MET A 412 19.98 12.98 17.15
CA MET A 412 20.84 14.10 16.75
C MET A 412 21.06 15.07 17.91
N ASN A 413 19.99 15.42 18.63
CA ASN A 413 20.08 16.37 19.77
C ASN A 413 20.88 15.78 20.96
N ALA A 414 20.77 14.48 21.21
CA ALA A 414 21.47 13.82 22.30
C ALA A 414 22.97 13.60 22.03
N LEU A 415 23.31 13.21 20.80
CA LEU A 415 24.67 12.82 20.42
C LEU A 415 25.47 13.99 19.84
N GLY A 416 24.83 15.05 19.35
CA GLY A 416 25.53 16.19 18.73
C GLY A 416 26.49 15.76 17.63
N ASP A 417 27.76 16.15 17.72
CA ASP A 417 28.80 15.82 16.74
C ASP A 417 29.14 14.32 16.65
N LYS A 418 28.64 13.51 17.58
CA LYS A 418 28.82 12.03 17.55
C LYS A 418 27.72 11.32 16.81
N PHE A 419 26.68 12.02 16.37
CA PHE A 419 25.60 11.40 15.63
C PHE A 419 26.09 10.89 14.27
N ASP A 420 25.87 9.60 14.01
CA ASP A 420 26.05 8.99 12.69
C ASP A 420 24.69 8.47 12.19
N ILE A 421 24.29 8.90 11.03
CA ILE A 421 23.03 8.48 10.38
C ILE A 421 23.00 6.97 10.13
N LYS A 422 24.16 6.33 9.93
CA LYS A 422 24.25 4.88 9.72
C LYS A 422 23.92 4.11 11.00
N ASP A 423 24.41 4.60 12.15
CA ASP A 423 24.09 4.00 13.45
C ASP A 423 22.59 4.12 13.75
N PHE A 424 22.00 5.29 13.43
CA PHE A 424 20.57 5.47 13.54
C PHE A 424 19.78 4.49 12.65
N HIS A 425 20.18 4.34 11.39
CA HIS A 425 19.51 3.40 10.49
C HIS A 425 19.68 1.93 10.93
N SER A 426 20.83 1.56 11.48
CA SER A 426 21.01 0.24 12.09
C SER A 426 20.11 0.04 13.30
N ALA A 427 19.98 1.01 14.19
CA ALA A 427 19.07 0.94 15.33
C ALA A 427 17.60 0.77 14.89
N VAL A 428 17.22 1.29 13.72
CA VAL A 428 15.87 1.14 13.15
C VAL A 428 15.71 -0.22 12.46
N LEU A 429 16.65 -0.65 11.59
CA LEU A 429 16.45 -1.73 10.63
C LEU A 429 16.90 -3.12 11.12
N ASP A 430 17.91 -3.21 12.02
CA ASP A 430 18.54 -4.50 12.36
C ASP A 430 17.64 -5.43 13.19
N HIS A 431 16.42 -4.99 13.53
CA HIS A 431 15.50 -5.70 14.42
C HIS A 431 14.29 -6.32 13.71
N GLY A 432 14.26 -6.32 12.38
CA GLY A 432 13.15 -6.80 11.55
C GLY A 432 12.12 -5.70 11.29
N ASN A 433 10.85 -6.00 11.47
CA ASN A 433 9.74 -5.04 11.28
C ASN A 433 8.96 -4.87 12.61
N PRO A 434 9.57 -4.26 13.65
CA PRO A 434 8.98 -4.20 14.98
C PRO A 434 7.94 -3.08 15.11
N PRO A 435 7.12 -3.09 16.19
CA PRO A 435 6.30 -1.94 16.56
C PRO A 435 7.15 -0.69 16.83
N LEU A 436 6.60 0.51 16.57
CA LEU A 436 7.34 1.76 16.71
C LEU A 436 7.85 2.03 18.14
N PHE A 437 7.16 1.53 19.18
CA PHE A 437 7.66 1.67 20.56
C PHE A 437 8.92 0.83 20.82
N ILE A 438 9.10 -0.29 20.10
CA ILE A 438 10.37 -1.06 20.14
C ILE A 438 11.47 -0.31 19.38
N VAL A 439 11.14 0.33 18.23
CA VAL A 439 12.11 1.20 17.52
C VAL A 439 12.62 2.31 18.44
N GLU A 440 11.69 2.92 19.20
CA GLU A 440 12.07 3.94 20.20
C GLU A 440 13.05 3.41 21.24
N GLU A 441 12.78 2.22 21.82
CA GLU A 441 13.71 1.58 22.76
C GLU A 441 15.09 1.31 22.16
N MET A 442 15.16 0.91 20.87
CA MET A 442 16.44 0.65 20.18
C MET A 442 17.22 1.94 19.94
N VAL A 443 16.55 3.00 19.53
CA VAL A 443 17.19 4.32 19.36
C VAL A 443 17.63 4.88 20.73
N GLU A 444 16.86 4.71 21.79
CA GLU A 444 17.26 5.12 23.15
C GLU A 444 18.56 4.41 23.61
N LYS A 445 18.67 3.10 23.38
CA LYS A 445 19.88 2.33 23.66
C LYS A 445 21.08 2.77 22.81
N MET A 446 20.86 3.21 21.59
CA MET A 446 21.92 3.76 20.74
C MET A 446 22.45 5.12 21.29
N ILE A 447 21.57 5.89 21.92
CA ILE A 447 21.90 7.21 22.50
C ILE A 447 22.69 7.06 23.83
N GLU A 448 22.45 6.01 24.61
CA GLU A 448 23.16 5.71 25.88
C GLU A 448 24.64 5.33 25.66
#